data_87d0dee0f6cc33b4195a5220ee74bad9
#
_entry.id   87d0dee0f6cc33b4195a5220ee74bad9
#
_cell.length_a   1.000
_cell.length_b   1.000
_cell.length_c   1.000
_cell.angle_alpha   90.00
_cell.angle_beta   90.00
_cell.angle_gamma   90.00
#
_symmetry.space_group_name_H-M   'P 1'
#
loop_
_entity.id
_entity.type
_entity.pdbx_description
1 polymer ?
#
loop_
_entity_poly.entity_id
_entity_poly.type
_entity_poly.pdbx_seq_one_letter_code
_entity_poly.pdbx_strand_id
1 'polypeptide(L)'
;MKKVFLAAALSFLPIAPANADEPSVPLIDAPGRDAVENNCAACHSLDYPRINAPFLNRKMWQAEVDKMINVFGAPIEPGDAAIAVDYLAKHYGTGE
;
A
#
# COMPACT_ATOMS: atom_id res chain seq x y z
N MET A 1 -44.48 -48.70 -5.87
CA MET A 1 -44.03 -47.33 -5.58
C MET A 1 -42.55 -47.22 -5.91
N LYS A 2 -42.22 -46.50 -6.96
CA LYS A 2 -40.81 -46.25 -7.32
C LYS A 2 -40.34 -45.05 -6.50
N LYS A 3 -39.43 -45.28 -5.57
CA LYS A 3 -38.76 -44.19 -4.87
C LYS A 3 -37.71 -43.62 -5.80
N VAL A 4 -37.95 -42.42 -6.30
CA VAL A 4 -36.95 -41.66 -7.06
C VAL A 4 -36.01 -40.97 -6.05
N PHE A 5 -34.81 -41.49 -5.92
CA PHE A 5 -33.77 -40.78 -5.17
C PHE A 5 -33.18 -39.73 -6.09
N LEU A 6 -33.56 -38.49 -5.84
CA LEU A 6 -32.88 -37.34 -6.46
C LEU A 6 -31.52 -37.18 -5.76
N ALA A 7 -30.47 -37.71 -6.38
CA ALA A 7 -29.13 -37.43 -5.93
C ALA A 7 -28.81 -35.97 -6.31
N ALA A 8 -28.88 -35.09 -5.34
CA ALA A 8 -28.36 -33.72 -5.52
C ALA A 8 -26.84 -33.82 -5.62
N ALA A 9 -26.32 -33.76 -6.84
CA ALA A 9 -24.88 -33.61 -7.05
C ALA A 9 -24.48 -32.20 -6.60
N LEU A 10 -23.91 -32.08 -5.40
CA LEU A 10 -23.24 -30.88 -4.97
C LEU A 10 -21.97 -30.73 -5.81
N SER A 11 -22.05 -29.92 -6.84
CA SER A 11 -20.85 -29.52 -7.60
C SER A 11 -20.02 -28.60 -6.74
N PHE A 12 -18.96 -29.12 -6.12
CA PHE A 12 -17.92 -28.28 -5.52
C PHE A 12 -17.11 -27.65 -6.65
N LEU A 13 -17.41 -26.40 -6.97
CA LEU A 13 -16.52 -25.59 -7.80
C LEU A 13 -15.27 -25.29 -6.98
N PRO A 14 -14.05 -25.63 -7.46
CA PRO A 14 -12.84 -25.21 -6.80
C PRO A 14 -12.80 -23.68 -6.80
N ILE A 15 -12.88 -23.07 -5.62
CA ILE A 15 -12.61 -21.65 -5.46
C ILE A 15 -11.10 -21.51 -5.63
N ALA A 16 -10.68 -21.03 -6.80
CA ALA A 16 -9.30 -20.66 -6.99
C ALA A 16 -8.97 -19.54 -5.98
N PRO A 17 -7.86 -19.65 -5.21
CA PRO A 17 -7.45 -18.55 -4.38
C PRO A 17 -7.27 -17.32 -5.28
N ALA A 18 -7.96 -16.23 -4.95
CA ALA A 18 -7.71 -14.96 -5.60
C ALA A 18 -6.24 -14.63 -5.34
N ASN A 19 -5.40 -14.77 -6.35
CA ASN A 19 -4.03 -14.30 -6.27
C ASN A 19 -4.10 -12.79 -6.11
N ALA A 20 -3.70 -12.29 -4.94
CA ALA A 20 -3.54 -10.88 -4.66
C ALA A 20 -2.34 -10.27 -5.43
N ASP A 21 -1.81 -10.96 -6.43
CA ASP A 21 -0.77 -10.49 -7.35
C ASP A 21 -1.40 -9.62 -8.44
N GLU A 22 -2.13 -8.59 -8.04
CA GLU A 22 -2.33 -7.47 -8.95
C GLU A 22 -0.98 -6.79 -9.13
N PRO A 23 -0.55 -6.54 -10.38
CA PRO A 23 0.70 -5.84 -10.60
C PRO A 23 0.61 -4.47 -9.93
N SER A 24 1.38 -4.30 -8.85
CA SER A 24 1.49 -3.02 -8.18
C SER A 24 2.07 -2.00 -9.16
N VAL A 25 1.42 -0.85 -9.30
CA VAL A 25 1.97 0.25 -10.08
C VAL A 25 3.24 0.74 -9.38
N PRO A 26 4.39 0.71 -10.04
CA PRO A 26 5.62 1.17 -9.41
C PRO A 26 5.51 2.65 -9.02
N LEU A 27 6.21 3.02 -7.96
CA LEU A 27 6.37 4.41 -7.59
C LEU A 27 7.16 5.17 -8.68
N ILE A 28 6.94 6.47 -8.76
CA ILE A 28 7.63 7.34 -9.72
C ILE A 28 9.14 7.18 -9.55
N ASP A 29 9.84 6.89 -10.64
CA ASP A 29 11.29 6.75 -10.66
C ASP A 29 11.95 8.12 -10.55
N ALA A 30 12.37 8.46 -9.33
CA ALA A 30 12.95 9.74 -8.99
C ALA A 30 13.81 9.60 -7.71
N PRO A 31 14.70 10.55 -7.43
CA PRO A 31 15.48 10.54 -6.19
C PRO A 31 14.58 10.46 -4.95
N GLY A 32 14.91 9.56 -4.04
CA GLY A 32 14.14 9.31 -2.81
C GLY A 32 13.17 8.14 -2.88
N ARG A 33 12.89 7.59 -4.05
CA ARG A 33 12.02 6.41 -4.20
C ARG A 33 12.47 5.25 -3.31
N ASP A 34 13.76 4.96 -3.28
CA ASP A 34 14.31 3.84 -2.51
C ASP A 34 14.06 4.00 -1.02
N ALA A 35 14.12 5.23 -0.49
CA ALA A 35 13.83 5.48 0.91
C ALA A 35 12.37 5.14 1.24
N VAL A 36 11.43 5.44 0.35
CA VAL A 36 10.03 5.10 0.51
C VAL A 36 9.82 3.58 0.37
N GLU A 37 10.35 2.96 -0.66
CA GLU A 37 10.19 1.52 -0.88
C GLU A 37 10.77 0.71 0.25
N ASN A 38 11.99 1.02 0.70
CA ASN A 38 12.67 0.26 1.74
C ASN A 38 12.05 0.41 3.12
N ASN A 39 11.46 1.56 3.42
CA ASN A 39 10.94 1.85 4.76
C ASN A 39 9.42 1.70 4.89
N CYS A 40 8.66 1.79 3.82
CA CYS A 40 7.20 1.83 3.87
C CYS A 40 6.55 0.50 3.44
N ALA A 41 7.21 -0.29 2.60
CA ALA A 41 6.65 -1.54 2.07
C ALA A 41 6.48 -2.65 3.11
N ALA A 42 7.16 -2.56 4.25
CA ALA A 42 7.16 -3.61 5.27
C ALA A 42 5.80 -3.79 5.98
N CYS A 43 4.98 -2.76 6.05
CA CYS A 43 3.75 -2.75 6.85
C CYS A 43 2.47 -2.66 6.01
N HIS A 44 2.55 -2.07 4.84
CA HIS A 44 1.38 -1.90 3.96
C HIS A 44 1.81 -1.71 2.50
N SER A 45 0.83 -1.71 1.60
CA SER A 45 1.05 -1.51 0.17
C SER A 45 1.59 -0.10 -0.14
N LEU A 46 2.40 -0.01 -1.18
CA LEU A 46 2.89 1.25 -1.73
C LEU A 46 1.85 1.97 -2.62
N ASP A 47 0.61 1.52 -2.64
CA ASP A 47 -0.49 2.23 -3.28
C ASP A 47 -0.95 3.46 -2.47
N TYR A 48 -0.66 3.49 -1.18
CA TYR A 48 -1.03 4.58 -0.28
C TYR A 48 -0.60 5.96 -0.79
N PRO A 49 0.64 6.19 -1.24
CA PRO A 49 1.04 7.49 -1.78
C PRO A 49 0.20 7.93 -2.97
N ARG A 50 -0.07 7.04 -3.91
CA ARG A 50 -0.86 7.36 -5.09
C ARG A 50 -2.30 7.70 -4.77
N ILE A 51 -2.92 6.96 -3.86
CA ILE A 51 -4.30 7.17 -3.44
C ILE A 51 -4.45 8.52 -2.72
N ASN A 52 -3.46 8.89 -1.93
CA ASN A 52 -3.50 10.08 -1.08
C ASN A 52 -2.88 11.33 -1.71
N ALA A 53 -2.19 11.20 -2.84
CA ALA A 53 -1.53 12.32 -3.52
C ALA A 53 -2.43 13.54 -3.74
N PRO A 54 -3.73 13.41 -4.12
CA PRO A 54 -4.61 14.56 -4.30
C PRO A 54 -4.97 15.31 -3.01
N PHE A 55 -4.67 14.76 -1.85
CA PHE A 55 -5.17 15.25 -0.56
C PHE A 55 -4.07 15.76 0.37
N LEU A 56 -2.83 15.31 0.22
CA LEU A 56 -1.75 15.59 1.16
C LEU A 56 -0.75 16.59 0.60
N ASN A 57 -0.52 17.66 1.35
CA ASN A 57 0.60 18.59 1.11
C ASN A 57 1.85 18.11 1.89
N ARG A 58 2.95 18.84 1.78
CA ARG A 58 4.21 18.50 2.48
C ARG A 58 4.02 18.37 4.00
N LYS A 59 3.30 19.29 4.62
CA LYS A 59 3.06 19.27 6.06
C LYS A 59 2.30 18.01 6.48
N MET A 60 1.32 17.62 5.69
CA MET A 60 0.53 16.42 5.94
C MET A 60 1.34 15.14 5.71
N TRP A 61 2.19 15.10 4.69
CA TRP A 61 3.11 13.97 4.49
C TRP A 61 4.11 13.85 5.65
N GLN A 62 4.63 14.97 6.15
CA GLN A 62 5.48 14.96 7.34
C GLN A 62 4.73 14.37 8.54
N ALA A 63 3.49 14.78 8.76
CA ALA A 63 2.67 14.23 9.83
C ALA A 63 2.40 12.74 9.68
N GLU A 64 2.18 12.25 8.46
CA GLU A 64 1.99 10.83 8.19
C GLU A 64 3.25 10.02 8.49
N VAL A 65 4.42 10.47 8.05
CA VAL A 65 5.70 9.80 8.34
C VAL A 65 6.00 9.83 9.83
N ASP A 66 5.79 10.96 10.51
CA ASP A 66 5.95 11.07 11.96
C ASP A 66 5.03 10.11 12.72
N LYS A 67 3.82 9.94 12.26
CA LYS A 67 2.87 8.99 12.84
C LYS A 67 3.35 7.54 12.69
N MET A 68 3.86 7.16 11.53
CA MET A 68 4.44 5.83 11.32
C MET A 68 5.57 5.55 12.30
N ILE A 69 6.43 6.53 12.54
CA ILE A 69 7.57 6.39 13.45
C ILE A 69 7.11 6.41 14.91
N ASN A 70 6.35 7.41 15.31
CA ASN A 70 6.08 7.70 16.73
C ASN A 70 4.90 6.91 17.28
N VAL A 71 3.90 6.59 16.46
CA VAL A 71 2.71 5.85 16.89
C VAL A 71 2.83 4.37 16.58
N PHE A 72 3.28 4.01 15.38
CA PHE A 72 3.35 2.62 14.93
C PHE A 72 4.75 1.99 15.08
N GLY A 73 5.75 2.77 15.50
CA GLY A 73 7.08 2.25 15.80
C GLY A 73 7.90 1.86 14.57
N ALA A 74 7.64 2.44 13.41
CA ALA A 74 8.41 2.16 12.21
C ALA A 74 9.90 2.52 12.42
N PRO A 75 10.84 1.58 12.17
CA PRO A 75 12.26 1.80 12.42
C PRO A 75 12.92 2.55 11.26
N ILE A 76 12.49 3.80 11.04
CA ILE A 76 13.00 4.65 9.95
C ILE A 76 14.07 5.59 10.51
N GLU A 77 15.26 5.54 9.92
CA GLU A 77 16.33 6.48 10.26
C GLU A 77 15.93 7.92 9.92
N PRO A 78 16.33 8.92 10.74
CA PRO A 78 15.92 10.31 10.52
C PRO A 78 16.28 10.86 9.13
N GLY A 79 17.44 10.47 8.60
CA GLY A 79 17.85 10.85 7.25
C GLY A 79 16.94 10.30 6.17
N ASP A 80 16.56 9.04 6.29
CA ASP A 80 15.61 8.37 5.37
C ASP A 80 14.21 8.96 5.49
N ALA A 81 13.78 9.30 6.70
CA ALA A 81 12.49 9.94 6.93
C ALA A 81 12.39 11.28 6.19
N ALA A 82 13.43 12.10 6.27
CA ALA A 82 13.48 13.38 5.56
C ALA A 82 13.46 13.20 4.03
N ILE A 83 14.21 12.23 3.51
CA ILE A 83 14.23 11.90 2.08
C ILE A 83 12.85 11.40 1.63
N ALA A 84 12.22 10.54 2.41
CA ALA A 84 10.89 10.01 2.11
C ALA A 84 9.83 11.11 2.06
N VAL A 85 9.81 12.01 3.03
CA VAL A 85 8.89 13.17 3.05
C VAL A 85 9.10 14.06 1.83
N ASP A 86 10.33 14.36 1.49
CA ASP A 86 10.65 15.19 0.33
C ASP A 86 10.17 14.54 -0.98
N TYR A 87 10.43 13.26 -1.16
CA TYR A 87 9.96 12.49 -2.31
C TYR A 87 8.43 12.47 -2.40
N LEU A 88 7.75 12.16 -1.30
CA LEU A 88 6.29 12.08 -1.25
C LEU A 88 5.64 13.45 -1.51
N ALA A 89 6.15 14.50 -0.89
CA ALA A 89 5.63 15.85 -1.11
C ALA A 89 5.80 16.32 -2.55
N LYS A 90 6.93 15.98 -3.17
CA LYS A 90 7.27 16.41 -4.53
C LYS A 90 6.51 15.63 -5.60
N HIS A 91 6.35 14.32 -5.44
CA HIS A 91 5.80 13.44 -6.47
C HIS A 91 4.38 12.97 -6.18
N TYR A 92 3.94 13.01 -4.94
CA TYR A 92 2.64 12.54 -4.45
C TYR A 92 1.97 13.57 -3.52
N GLY A 93 2.16 14.82 -3.78
CA GLY A 93 1.58 15.91 -3.01
C GLY A 93 0.72 16.84 -3.83
N THR A 94 -0.01 17.72 -3.13
CA THR A 94 -0.86 18.74 -3.75
C THR A 94 -0.08 19.91 -4.36
N GLY A 95 1.21 19.99 -4.12
CA GLY A 95 2.06 21.10 -4.55
C GLY A 95 2.08 22.31 -3.59
N GLU A 96 1.44 22.19 -2.45
CA GLU A 96 1.39 23.22 -1.40
C GLU A 96 2.34 22.90 -0.24
#